data_935a6675895e0fb68851513ad65cd02d
#
_entry.id   935a6675895e0fb68851513ad65cd02d
#
_cell.length_a   1.000
_cell.length_b   1.000
_cell.length_c   1.000
_cell.angle_alpha   90.00
_cell.angle_beta   90.00
_cell.angle_gamma   90.00
#
_symmetry.space_group_name_H-M   'P 1'
#
loop_
_entity.id
_entity.type
_entity.pdbx_description
1 polymer ?
#
loop_
_entity_poly.entity_id
_entity_poly.type
_entity_poly.pdbx_seq_one_letter_code
_entity_poly.pdbx_strand_id
1 'polypeptide(L)'
;MKVLVLMGSPRKDGNTAALLAPFCEELRAGGAEVETIWLYDRDIRPCLACRRCQEDWTVFGCGQRDDVQAVFDKVLESDLIVLATPIYAWYCTPPMKALLDRLVYGMNKFYGREKGPSLWQGKAMALLMTCGYRPEKGCDLF
;
A
#
# COMPACT_ATOMS: atom_id res chain seq x y z
N MET A 1 -2.03 2.27 18.68
CA MET A 1 -1.79 2.64 17.26
C MET A 1 -1.92 1.37 16.42
N LYS A 2 -2.77 1.38 15.40
CA LYS A 2 -2.91 0.28 14.44
C LYS A 2 -2.00 0.51 13.23
N VAL A 3 -1.18 -0.46 12.91
CA VAL A 3 -0.21 -0.41 11.81
C VAL A 3 -0.54 -1.50 10.80
N LEU A 4 -0.72 -1.11 9.55
CA LEU A 4 -0.88 -2.03 8.43
C LEU A 4 0.37 -2.03 7.57
N VAL A 5 0.98 -3.19 7.44
CA VAL A 5 2.08 -3.42 6.50
C VAL A 5 1.53 -4.06 5.22
N LEU A 6 1.74 -3.39 4.10
CA LEU A 6 1.45 -3.90 2.76
C LEU A 6 2.77 -4.43 2.16
N MET A 7 2.93 -5.76 2.18
CA MET A 7 4.17 -6.42 1.77
C MET A 7 4.12 -6.81 0.30
N GLY A 8 4.91 -6.12 -0.52
CA GLY A 8 5.04 -6.34 -1.96
C GLY A 8 6.14 -7.32 -2.38
N SER A 9 6.77 -8.05 -1.45
CA SER A 9 7.74 -9.09 -1.82
C SER A 9 7.07 -10.45 -2.00
N PRO A 10 7.42 -11.24 -3.03
CA PRO A 10 6.99 -12.63 -3.14
C PRO A 10 7.71 -13.56 -2.16
N ARG A 11 8.89 -13.13 -1.65
CA ARG A 11 9.77 -13.96 -0.82
C ARG A 11 9.55 -13.67 0.65
N LYS A 12 9.02 -14.66 1.38
CA LYS A 12 8.70 -14.57 2.83
C LYS A 12 9.95 -14.41 3.70
N ASP A 13 11.09 -14.88 3.22
CA ASP A 13 12.42 -14.88 3.86
C ASP A 13 13.44 -14.01 3.11
N GLY A 14 12.98 -13.10 2.24
CA GLY A 14 13.83 -12.23 1.44
C GLY A 14 14.29 -10.98 2.19
N ASN A 15 15.15 -10.17 1.54
CA ASN A 15 15.76 -8.97 2.11
C ASN A 15 14.71 -7.94 2.61
N THR A 16 13.59 -7.79 1.89
CA THR A 16 12.52 -6.87 2.32
C THR A 16 11.89 -7.34 3.63
N ALA A 17 11.66 -8.65 3.79
CA ALA A 17 11.14 -9.21 5.02
C ALA A 17 12.14 -9.05 6.18
N ALA A 18 13.44 -9.29 5.91
CA ALA A 18 14.51 -9.12 6.89
C ALA A 18 14.66 -7.66 7.36
N LEU A 19 14.48 -6.69 6.45
CA LEU A 19 14.47 -5.27 6.81
C LEU A 19 13.21 -4.89 7.62
N LEU A 20 12.06 -5.46 7.26
CA LEU A 20 10.79 -5.16 7.90
C LEU A 20 10.68 -5.74 9.32
N ALA A 21 11.28 -6.90 9.59
CA ALA A 21 11.12 -7.62 10.85
C ALA A 21 11.50 -6.76 12.07
N PRO A 22 12.73 -6.18 12.19
CA PRO A 22 13.09 -5.33 13.32
C PRO A 22 12.24 -4.07 13.42
N PHE A 23 11.83 -3.50 12.29
CA PHE A 23 10.93 -2.34 12.29
C PHE A 23 9.57 -2.68 12.94
N CYS A 24 9.00 -3.83 12.61
CA CYS A 24 7.74 -4.29 13.21
C CYS A 24 7.90 -4.67 14.69
N GLU A 25 9.05 -5.22 15.09
CA GLU A 25 9.37 -5.54 16.48
C GLU A 25 9.39 -4.29 17.34
N GLU A 26 10.06 -3.23 16.91
CA GLU A 26 10.09 -1.95 17.62
C GLU A 26 8.71 -1.30 17.72
N LEU A 27 7.90 -1.36 16.66
CA LEU A 27 6.52 -0.86 16.72
C LEU A 27 5.69 -1.61 17.75
N ARG A 28 5.80 -2.95 17.80
CA ARG A 28 5.10 -3.78 18.80
C ARG A 28 5.59 -3.53 20.22
N ALA A 29 6.91 -3.36 20.41
CA ALA A 29 7.50 -2.99 21.69
C ALA A 29 6.98 -1.64 22.17
N GLY A 30 6.72 -0.70 21.26
CA GLY A 30 6.05 0.57 21.52
C GLY A 30 4.53 0.48 21.71
N GLY A 31 3.94 -0.73 21.78
CA GLY A 31 2.52 -0.94 21.99
C GLY A 31 1.63 -0.80 20.74
N ALA A 32 2.20 -0.87 19.56
CA ALA A 32 1.42 -0.88 18.33
C ALA A 32 0.90 -2.28 17.99
N GLU A 33 -0.33 -2.34 17.48
CA GLU A 33 -0.90 -3.53 16.84
C GLU A 33 -0.47 -3.54 15.37
N VAL A 34 0.33 -4.54 14.96
CA VAL A 34 0.91 -4.61 13.61
C VAL A 34 0.35 -5.81 12.86
N GLU A 35 -0.41 -5.54 11.80
CA GLU A 35 -0.91 -6.51 10.82
C GLU A 35 -0.09 -6.44 9.54
N THR A 36 0.19 -7.59 8.91
CA THR A 36 0.90 -7.65 7.61
C THR A 36 0.06 -8.37 6.58
N ILE A 37 -0.20 -7.72 5.46
CA ILE A 37 -0.84 -8.30 4.28
C ILE A 37 0.23 -8.54 3.20
N TRP A 38 0.41 -9.80 2.83
CA TRP A 38 1.28 -10.20 1.72
C TRP A 38 0.51 -10.08 0.41
N LEU A 39 0.89 -9.13 -0.43
CA LEU A 39 0.13 -8.81 -1.65
C LEU A 39 0.21 -9.93 -2.70
N TYR A 40 1.27 -10.75 -2.68
CA TYR A 40 1.36 -11.93 -3.56
C TYR A 40 0.43 -13.08 -3.16
N ASP A 41 -0.13 -13.05 -1.95
CA ASP A 41 -1.12 -14.03 -1.48
C ASP A 41 -2.56 -13.56 -1.77
N ARG A 42 -2.74 -12.47 -2.56
CA ARG A 42 -4.02 -11.84 -2.85
C ARG A 42 -4.27 -11.72 -4.35
N ASP A 43 -5.53 -11.86 -4.76
CA ASP A 43 -5.97 -11.50 -6.12
C ASP A 43 -6.15 -9.98 -6.19
N ILE A 44 -5.12 -9.27 -6.61
CA ILE A 44 -5.14 -7.81 -6.79
C ILE A 44 -4.90 -7.49 -8.26
N ARG A 45 -5.97 -7.20 -8.97
CA ARG A 45 -5.91 -6.91 -10.41
C ARG A 45 -5.52 -5.46 -10.68
N PRO A 46 -4.88 -5.17 -11.82
CA PRO A 46 -4.56 -3.81 -12.23
C PRO A 46 -5.79 -2.90 -12.32
N CYS A 47 -5.59 -1.61 -12.13
CA CYS A 47 -6.65 -0.62 -12.30
C CYS A 47 -7.12 -0.57 -13.76
N LEU A 48 -8.44 -0.63 -13.97
CA LEU A 48 -9.06 -0.54 -15.30
C LEU A 48 -9.44 0.89 -15.70
N ALA A 49 -9.12 1.88 -14.88
CA ALA A 49 -9.50 3.29 -15.07
C ALA A 49 -11.01 3.50 -15.29
N CYS A 50 -11.85 2.60 -14.79
CA CYS A 50 -13.32 2.63 -14.98
C CYS A 50 -14.02 3.72 -14.17
N ARG A 51 -13.33 4.40 -13.26
CA ARG A 51 -13.79 5.51 -12.41
C ARG A 51 -14.92 5.20 -11.43
N ARG A 52 -15.39 3.98 -11.31
CA ARG A 52 -16.46 3.61 -10.36
C ARG A 52 -16.13 3.97 -8.90
N CYS A 53 -14.85 3.99 -8.53
CA CYS A 53 -14.42 4.45 -7.22
C CYS A 53 -14.67 5.95 -6.96
N GLN A 54 -15.07 6.71 -7.96
CA GLN A 54 -15.38 8.15 -7.88
C GLN A 54 -16.89 8.46 -7.88
N GLU A 55 -17.74 7.44 -7.98
CA GLU A 55 -19.20 7.62 -8.03
C GLU A 55 -19.78 7.94 -6.65
N ASP A 56 -19.23 7.36 -5.59
CA ASP A 56 -19.61 7.66 -4.21
C ASP A 56 -18.38 8.22 -3.44
N TRP A 57 -18.52 9.45 -2.99
CA TRP A 57 -17.45 10.17 -2.28
C TRP A 57 -17.39 9.88 -0.79
N THR A 58 -18.37 9.16 -0.25
CA THR A 58 -18.45 8.85 1.19
C THR A 58 -17.79 7.53 1.55
N VAL A 59 -17.66 6.63 0.56
CA VAL A 59 -17.13 5.28 0.78
C VAL A 59 -15.98 4.98 -0.16
N PHE A 60 -15.06 4.15 0.33
CA PHE A 60 -14.09 3.51 -0.52
C PHE A 60 -14.77 2.37 -1.28
N GLY A 61 -14.75 2.43 -2.60
CA GLY A 61 -15.35 1.39 -3.43
C GLY A 61 -14.56 1.20 -4.73
N CYS A 62 -14.37 -0.04 -5.14
CA CYS A 62 -13.85 -0.38 -6.46
C CYS A 62 -14.86 -1.21 -7.24
N GLY A 63 -14.99 -0.94 -8.54
CA GLY A 63 -15.89 -1.70 -9.41
C GLY A 63 -15.43 -3.11 -9.76
N GLN A 64 -14.19 -3.47 -9.42
CA GLN A 64 -13.66 -4.82 -9.63
C GLN A 64 -13.94 -5.69 -8.41
N ARG A 65 -14.27 -6.96 -8.66
CA ARG A 65 -14.50 -7.98 -7.62
C ARG A 65 -13.23 -8.82 -7.47
N ASP A 66 -12.41 -8.46 -6.50
CA ASP A 66 -11.18 -9.16 -6.10
C ASP A 66 -10.85 -8.82 -4.64
N ASP A 67 -9.65 -9.15 -4.14
CA ASP A 67 -9.28 -8.97 -2.74
C ASP A 67 -9.01 -7.52 -2.33
N VAL A 68 -9.05 -6.56 -3.24
CA VAL A 68 -8.68 -5.17 -2.97
C VAL A 68 -9.59 -4.52 -1.93
N GLN A 69 -10.91 -4.81 -1.92
CA GLN A 69 -11.79 -4.20 -0.93
C GLN A 69 -11.38 -4.54 0.50
N ALA A 70 -11.05 -5.81 0.77
CA ALA A 70 -10.60 -6.22 2.09
C ALA A 70 -9.29 -5.54 2.52
N VAL A 71 -8.38 -5.29 1.57
CA VAL A 71 -7.15 -4.52 1.85
C VAL A 71 -7.49 -3.07 2.20
N PHE A 72 -8.45 -2.48 1.51
CA PHE A 72 -8.84 -1.10 1.73
C PHE A 72 -9.57 -0.87 3.05
N ASP A 73 -10.39 -1.81 3.46
CA ASP A 73 -11.04 -1.77 4.77
C ASP A 73 -9.98 -1.73 5.88
N LYS A 74 -8.91 -2.53 5.74
CA LYS A 74 -7.76 -2.49 6.64
C LYS A 74 -6.97 -1.18 6.58
N VAL A 75 -6.81 -0.58 5.41
CA VAL A 75 -6.20 0.75 5.27
C VAL A 75 -7.02 1.80 6.03
N LEU A 76 -8.35 1.76 5.93
CA LEU A 76 -9.22 2.71 6.65
C LEU A 76 -9.12 2.55 8.17
N GLU A 77 -8.99 1.31 8.68
CA GLU A 77 -8.87 1.01 10.11
C GLU A 77 -7.51 1.39 10.72
N SER A 78 -6.48 1.62 9.90
CA SER A 78 -5.09 1.79 10.35
C SER A 78 -4.73 3.26 10.56
N ASP A 79 -3.85 3.52 11.53
CA ASP A 79 -3.25 4.83 11.80
C ASP A 79 -1.99 5.06 10.97
N LEU A 80 -1.19 4.00 10.78
CA LEU A 80 0.05 3.98 9.99
C LEU A 80 -0.04 2.91 8.90
N ILE A 81 0.29 3.29 7.67
CA ILE A 81 0.40 2.40 6.52
C ILE A 81 1.87 2.28 6.15
N VAL A 82 2.39 1.06 6.14
CA VAL A 82 3.77 0.76 5.74
C VAL A 82 3.76 0.07 4.38
N LEU A 83 4.34 0.70 3.38
CA LEU A 83 4.57 0.09 2.08
C LEU A 83 5.96 -0.56 2.08
N ALA A 84 6.04 -1.89 2.04
CA ALA A 84 7.30 -2.63 2.02
C ALA A 84 7.46 -3.38 0.70
N THR A 85 8.44 -3.01 -0.13
CA THR A 85 8.60 -3.58 -1.47
C THR A 85 10.06 -3.68 -1.92
N PRO A 86 10.46 -4.76 -2.60
CA PRO A 86 11.69 -4.71 -3.39
C PRO A 86 11.47 -3.85 -4.63
N ILE A 87 12.53 -3.25 -5.14
CA ILE A 87 12.54 -2.53 -6.42
C ILE A 87 12.81 -3.52 -7.54
N TYR A 88 11.83 -3.66 -8.45
CA TYR A 88 11.93 -4.43 -9.68
C TYR A 88 11.85 -3.49 -10.88
N ALA A 89 12.85 -3.53 -11.75
CA ALA A 89 12.90 -2.66 -12.92
C ALA A 89 12.63 -1.18 -12.59
N TRP A 90 13.33 -0.64 -11.57
CA TRP A 90 13.23 0.76 -11.08
C TRP A 90 11.87 1.16 -10.51
N TYR A 91 11.01 0.19 -10.17
CA TYR A 91 9.71 0.47 -9.59
C TYR A 91 9.32 -0.57 -8.52
N CYS A 92 8.19 -0.37 -7.85
CA CYS A 92 7.66 -1.39 -6.95
C CYS A 92 7.20 -2.63 -7.71
N THR A 93 6.95 -3.71 -6.98
CA THR A 93 6.48 -4.97 -7.57
C THR A 93 5.08 -4.84 -8.21
N PRO A 94 4.73 -5.70 -9.18
CA PRO A 94 3.44 -5.62 -9.86
C PRO A 94 2.21 -5.61 -8.94
N PRO A 95 2.07 -6.46 -7.92
CA PRO A 95 0.90 -6.39 -7.03
C PRO A 95 0.89 -5.12 -6.17
N MET A 96 2.04 -4.59 -5.77
CA MET A 96 2.12 -3.29 -5.09
C MET A 96 1.66 -2.17 -6.02
N LYS A 97 2.11 -2.15 -7.27
CA LYS A 97 1.67 -1.15 -8.26
C LYS A 97 0.18 -1.22 -8.53
N ALA A 98 -0.35 -2.44 -8.73
CA ALA A 98 -1.77 -2.65 -8.96
C ALA A 98 -2.63 -2.14 -7.78
N LEU A 99 -2.16 -2.38 -6.55
CA LEU A 99 -2.80 -1.86 -5.34
C LEU A 99 -2.73 -0.34 -5.28
N LEU A 100 -1.53 0.26 -5.45
CA LEU A 100 -1.34 1.71 -5.35
C LEU A 100 -2.19 2.49 -6.35
N ASP A 101 -2.27 2.04 -7.61
CA ASP A 101 -3.11 2.69 -8.62
C ASP A 101 -4.58 2.73 -8.22
N ARG A 102 -5.06 1.71 -7.54
CA ARG A 102 -6.46 1.62 -7.07
C ARG A 102 -6.65 2.36 -5.75
N LEU A 103 -5.66 2.28 -4.84
CA LEU A 103 -5.69 2.91 -3.53
C LEU A 103 -5.73 4.43 -3.66
N VAL A 104 -4.87 5.02 -4.49
CA VAL A 104 -4.82 6.47 -4.67
C VAL A 104 -6.16 7.00 -5.18
N TYR A 105 -6.73 6.40 -6.21
CA TYR A 105 -8.02 6.84 -6.76
C TYR A 105 -9.21 6.48 -5.86
N GLY A 106 -9.14 5.37 -5.13
CA GLY A 106 -10.19 4.98 -4.19
C GLY A 106 -10.27 5.87 -2.97
N MET A 107 -9.13 6.31 -2.46
CA MET A 107 -9.02 7.12 -1.24
C MET A 107 -9.17 8.63 -1.50
N ASN A 108 -8.77 9.12 -2.66
CA ASN A 108 -8.91 10.53 -3.03
C ASN A 108 -10.10 10.71 -3.97
N LYS A 109 -11.16 11.31 -3.46
CA LYS A 109 -12.37 11.63 -4.22
C LYS A 109 -12.19 12.96 -4.94
N PHE A 110 -11.29 12.96 -5.89
CA PHE A 110 -10.96 14.15 -6.68
C PHE A 110 -10.84 13.77 -8.14
N TYR A 111 -11.87 14.08 -8.90
CA TYR A 111 -11.81 13.90 -10.32
C TYR A 111 -12.48 15.06 -11.06
N GLY A 112 -11.67 16.00 -11.58
CA GLY A 112 -12.15 17.13 -12.32
C GLY A 112 -12.01 18.46 -11.60
N ARG A 113 -13.01 19.36 -11.71
CA ARG A 113 -12.96 20.72 -11.19
C ARG A 113 -13.22 20.82 -9.70
N GLU A 114 -13.94 19.86 -9.12
CA GLU A 114 -14.31 19.85 -7.70
C GLU A 114 -13.40 18.92 -6.93
N LYS A 115 -12.90 19.37 -5.79
CA LYS A 115 -12.12 18.53 -4.87
C LYS A 115 -13.07 17.83 -3.91
N GLY A 116 -13.04 16.50 -3.96
CA GLY A 116 -13.69 15.67 -2.95
C GLY A 116 -12.80 15.41 -1.73
N PRO A 117 -13.30 14.65 -0.75
CA PRO A 117 -12.55 14.29 0.44
C PRO A 117 -11.40 13.32 0.12
N SER A 118 -10.39 13.34 0.99
CA SER A 118 -9.34 12.31 1.06
C SER A 118 -9.64 11.38 2.23
N LEU A 119 -9.99 10.12 1.97
CA LEU A 119 -10.44 9.17 2.99
C LEU A 119 -9.32 8.65 3.88
N TRP A 120 -8.07 8.87 3.50
CA TRP A 120 -6.89 8.55 4.34
C TRP A 120 -6.29 9.77 5.04
N GLN A 121 -7.02 10.87 5.08
CA GLN A 121 -6.57 12.05 5.81
C GLN A 121 -6.28 11.72 7.29
N GLY A 122 -5.17 12.23 7.81
CA GLY A 122 -4.73 11.98 9.18
C GLY A 122 -3.96 10.68 9.40
N LYS A 123 -3.81 9.84 8.36
CA LYS A 123 -3.00 8.62 8.44
C LYS A 123 -1.52 8.93 8.18
N ALA A 124 -0.64 8.26 8.93
CA ALA A 124 0.79 8.28 8.63
C ALA A 124 1.15 7.24 7.56
N MET A 125 2.24 7.48 6.83
CA MET A 125 2.77 6.52 5.86
C MET A 125 4.27 6.36 6.03
N ALA A 126 4.75 5.12 5.92
CA ALA A 126 6.17 4.77 5.85
C ALA A 126 6.44 3.92 4.60
N LEU A 127 7.63 4.08 4.04
CA LEU A 127 8.07 3.34 2.87
C LEU A 127 9.39 2.62 3.19
N LEU A 128 9.39 1.28 3.08
CA LEU A 128 10.56 0.43 3.19
C LEU A 128 10.86 -0.21 1.85
N MET A 129 12.02 0.09 1.30
CA MET A 129 12.43 -0.44 0.01
C MET A 129 13.76 -1.18 0.11
N THR A 130 13.88 -2.25 -0.67
CA THR A 130 15.15 -2.94 -0.90
C THR A 130 15.46 -2.99 -2.39
N CYS A 131 16.70 -2.74 -2.75
CA CYS A 131 17.14 -2.82 -4.14
C CYS A 131 18.46 -3.59 -4.26
N GLY A 132 18.74 -4.12 -5.44
CA GLY A 132 20.00 -4.78 -5.77
C GLY A 132 21.13 -3.79 -6.16
N TYR A 133 20.83 -2.50 -6.23
CA TYR A 133 21.75 -1.44 -6.60
C TYR A 133 22.18 -0.63 -5.37
N ARG A 134 23.27 0.12 -5.50
CA ARG A 134 23.62 1.09 -4.48
C ARG A 134 22.56 2.20 -4.44
N PRO A 135 22.22 2.73 -3.24
CA PRO A 135 21.16 3.74 -3.10
C PRO A 135 21.34 4.95 -4.01
N GLU A 136 22.60 5.37 -4.26
CA GLU A 136 22.95 6.48 -5.13
C GLU A 136 22.87 6.16 -6.64
N LYS A 137 22.45 4.92 -7.00
CA LYS A 137 22.35 4.47 -8.40
C LYS A 137 21.02 3.80 -8.67
N GLY A 138 19.95 4.58 -8.78
CA GLY A 138 18.66 4.10 -9.25
C GLY A 138 17.52 4.04 -8.22
N CYS A 139 17.75 4.47 -6.97
CA CYS A 139 16.68 4.68 -5.99
C CYS A 139 16.09 6.10 -6.06
N ASP A 140 16.75 7.01 -6.74
CA ASP A 140 16.38 8.41 -6.95
C ASP A 140 15.17 8.60 -7.87
N LEU A 141 14.78 7.54 -8.58
CA LEU A 141 13.62 7.55 -9.49
C LEU A 141 12.35 6.93 -8.88
N PHE A 142 12.41 6.54 -7.61
CA PHE A 142 11.27 5.89 -6.93
C PHE A 142 10.44 6.88 -6.12
#